data_4f18c8fdfb2f88e391c6c27341269e5f
#
_entry.id   4f18c8fdfb2f88e391c6c27341269e5f
#
_cell.length_a   1.000
_cell.length_b   1.000
_cell.length_c   1.000
_cell.angle_alpha   90.00
_cell.angle_beta   90.00
_cell.angle_gamma   90.00
#
_symmetry.space_group_name_H-M   'P 1'
#
loop_
_entity.id
_entity.type
_entity.pdbx_description
1 polymer ?
#
loop_
_entity_poly.entity_id
_entity_poly.type
_entity_poly.pdbx_seq_one_letter_code
_entity_poly.pdbx_strand_id
1 'polypeptide(L)'
;MKCQSKIDVSMNNPYGGVDQILIMGKMYECELTPTIYDPMTFKPAPPSYVVKCEDGKFRNYDAEHFKDIQEVREDKLKELGI
;
A
#
# COMPACT_ATOMS: atom_id res chain seq x y z
N MET A 1 -5.77 -9.62 3.61
CA MET A 1 -5.48 -8.48 4.53
C MET A 1 -5.83 -7.19 3.82
N LYS A 2 -6.32 -6.22 4.56
CA LYS A 2 -6.64 -4.91 4.01
C LYS A 2 -5.69 -3.86 4.56
N CYS A 3 -5.33 -2.88 3.74
CA CYS A 3 -4.50 -1.75 4.13
C CYS A 3 -5.04 -0.47 3.52
N GLN A 4 -4.74 0.65 4.18
CA GLN A 4 -5.14 1.97 3.71
C GLN A 4 -3.98 2.64 2.99
N SER A 5 -4.24 3.18 1.79
CA SER A 5 -3.22 3.91 1.05
C SER A 5 -2.94 5.26 1.72
N LYS A 6 -1.65 5.58 1.87
CA LYS A 6 -1.18 6.90 2.34
C LYS A 6 -0.87 7.84 1.19
N ILE A 7 -0.93 7.34 -0.05
CA ILE A 7 -0.51 8.10 -1.24
C ILE A 7 -1.57 8.00 -2.34
N ASP A 8 -1.57 8.99 -3.22
CA ASP A 8 -2.30 8.97 -4.48
C ASP A 8 -1.35 8.59 -5.60
N VAL A 9 -1.74 7.60 -6.41
CA VAL A 9 -0.98 7.19 -7.59
C VAL A 9 -1.89 7.22 -8.80
N SER A 10 -1.43 7.88 -9.85
CA SER A 10 -2.13 7.91 -11.12
C SER A 10 -1.15 7.70 -12.27
N MET A 11 -1.63 7.17 -13.38
CA MET A 11 -0.84 6.95 -14.59
C MET A 11 -1.55 7.56 -15.79
N ASN A 12 -0.77 8.15 -16.69
CA ASN A 12 -1.30 8.62 -17.96
C ASN A 12 -1.62 7.45 -18.87
N ASN A 13 -2.83 7.46 -19.40
CA ASN A 13 -3.30 6.45 -20.32
C ASN A 13 -2.89 6.86 -21.75
N PRO A 14 -2.50 5.91 -22.63
CA PRO A 14 -2.09 6.23 -24.01
C PRO A 14 -3.21 6.82 -24.86
N TYR A 15 -4.45 6.75 -24.40
CA TYR A 15 -5.61 7.33 -25.09
C TYR A 15 -5.96 8.75 -24.61
N GLY A 16 -5.07 9.39 -23.86
CA GLY A 16 -5.21 10.78 -23.43
C GLY A 16 -5.94 11.01 -22.12
N GLY A 17 -6.23 9.95 -21.36
CA GLY A 17 -6.85 10.04 -20.05
C GLY A 17 -5.84 9.80 -18.91
N VAL A 18 -6.33 9.88 -17.68
CA VAL A 18 -5.57 9.54 -16.48
C VAL A 18 -6.29 8.41 -15.76
N ASP A 19 -5.56 7.30 -15.53
CA ASP A 19 -6.07 6.18 -14.75
C ASP A 19 -5.62 6.31 -13.30
N GLN A 20 -6.59 6.31 -12.39
CA GLN A 20 -6.29 6.31 -10.96
C GLN A 20 -5.89 4.89 -10.55
N ILE A 21 -4.69 4.76 -9.99
CA ILE A 21 -4.15 3.48 -9.54
C ILE A 21 -4.41 3.29 -8.05
N LEU A 22 -4.12 4.31 -7.22
CA LEU A 22 -4.39 4.32 -5.80
C LEU A 22 -4.99 5.65 -5.40
N ILE A 23 -5.94 5.60 -4.44
CA ILE A 23 -6.56 6.79 -3.87
C ILE A 23 -6.16 6.87 -2.41
N MET A 24 -5.61 8.01 -1.99
CA MET A 24 -5.22 8.23 -0.60
C MET A 24 -6.42 8.10 0.33
N GLY A 25 -6.24 7.34 1.41
CA GLY A 25 -7.29 7.10 2.40
C GLY A 25 -8.23 5.95 2.07
N LYS A 26 -8.16 5.39 0.85
CA LYS A 26 -9.00 4.25 0.46
C LYS A 26 -8.36 2.94 0.92
N MET A 27 -9.21 1.98 1.28
CA MET A 27 -8.78 0.64 1.67
C MET A 27 -8.61 -0.26 0.44
N TYR A 28 -7.54 -1.03 0.42
CA TYR A 28 -7.24 -1.99 -0.66
C TYR A 28 -6.94 -3.36 -0.08
N GLU A 29 -7.20 -4.40 -0.86
CA GLU A 29 -6.72 -5.73 -0.51
C GLU A 29 -5.24 -5.81 -0.79
N CYS A 30 -4.47 -6.31 0.18
CA CYS A 30 -3.03 -6.43 0.07
C CYS A 30 -2.53 -7.67 0.81
N GLU A 31 -1.35 -8.11 0.40
CA GLU A 31 -0.61 -9.17 1.08
C GLU A 31 0.77 -8.67 1.43
N LEU A 32 1.21 -8.92 2.65
CA LEU A 32 2.55 -8.59 3.07
C LEU A 32 3.52 -9.62 2.47
N THR A 33 4.50 -9.15 1.71
CA THR A 33 5.55 -10.03 1.21
C THR A 33 6.54 -10.32 2.34
N PRO A 34 6.99 -11.58 2.48
CA PRO A 34 7.97 -11.91 3.50
C PRO A 34 9.30 -11.19 3.23
N THR A 35 10.00 -10.84 4.30
CA THR A 35 11.32 -10.23 4.21
C THR A 35 12.29 -11.22 3.58
N ILE A 36 12.90 -10.83 2.45
CA ILE A 36 13.90 -11.63 1.76
C ILE A 36 15.26 -11.01 2.02
N TYR A 37 16.23 -11.83 2.43
CA TYR A 37 17.60 -11.36 2.57
C TYR A 37 18.23 -11.16 1.20
N ASP A 38 18.81 -9.98 1.00
CA ASP A 38 19.59 -9.71 -0.20
C ASP A 38 20.96 -10.40 -0.04
N PRO A 39 21.30 -11.37 -0.89
CA PRO A 39 22.60 -12.09 -0.77
C PRO A 39 23.80 -11.21 -1.06
N MET A 40 23.62 -10.05 -1.69
CA MET A 40 24.72 -9.14 -2.01
C MET A 40 25.09 -8.23 -0.84
N THR A 41 24.11 -7.83 -0.04
CA THR A 41 24.31 -6.87 1.05
C THR A 41 24.20 -7.48 2.44
N PHE A 42 23.70 -8.70 2.56
CA PHE A 42 23.41 -9.38 3.82
C PHE A 42 22.44 -8.61 4.73
N LYS A 43 21.65 -7.71 4.14
CA LYS A 43 20.63 -6.94 4.87
C LYS A 43 19.23 -7.43 4.49
N PRO A 44 18.28 -7.45 5.44
CA PRO A 44 16.91 -7.77 5.08
C PRO A 44 16.33 -6.68 4.18
N ALA A 45 15.64 -7.10 3.11
CA ALA A 45 14.91 -6.16 2.27
C ALA A 45 13.77 -5.52 3.08
N PRO A 46 13.42 -4.25 2.83
CA PRO A 46 12.28 -3.63 3.50
C PRO A 46 11.00 -4.36 3.17
N PRO A 47 10.02 -4.42 4.11
CA PRO A 47 8.74 -5.06 3.83
C PRO A 47 8.00 -4.32 2.73
N SER A 48 7.27 -5.08 1.90
CA SER A 48 6.44 -4.52 0.85
C SER A 48 5.08 -5.21 0.82
N TYR A 49 4.08 -4.52 0.26
CA TYR A 49 2.76 -5.06 0.06
C TYR A 49 2.51 -5.31 -1.42
N VAL A 50 1.89 -6.45 -1.73
CA VAL A 50 1.28 -6.69 -3.04
C VAL A 50 -0.15 -6.20 -2.94
N VAL A 51 -0.50 -5.14 -3.66
CA VAL A 51 -1.77 -4.44 -3.55
C VAL A 51 -2.55 -4.56 -4.84
N LYS A 52 -3.84 -4.92 -4.71
CA LYS A 52 -4.77 -4.90 -5.84
C LYS A 52 -5.22 -3.46 -6.08
N CYS A 53 -4.72 -2.85 -7.14
CA CYS A 53 -4.97 -1.45 -7.49
C CYS A 53 -6.34 -1.24 -8.11
N GLU A 54 -6.72 0.03 -8.32
CA GLU A 54 -8.02 0.40 -8.93
C GLU A 54 -8.19 -0.15 -10.35
N ASP A 55 -7.09 -0.36 -11.07
CA ASP A 55 -7.13 -0.96 -12.41
C ASP A 55 -7.31 -2.49 -12.41
N GLY A 56 -7.39 -3.10 -11.24
CA GLY A 56 -7.53 -4.54 -11.08
C GLY A 56 -6.23 -5.32 -11.15
N LYS A 57 -5.10 -4.66 -11.32
CA LYS A 57 -3.78 -5.29 -11.38
C LYS A 57 -3.11 -5.28 -10.02
N PHE A 58 -2.29 -6.30 -9.76
CA PHE A 58 -1.48 -6.38 -8.54
C PHE A 58 -0.15 -5.68 -8.76
N ARG A 59 0.24 -4.83 -7.80
CA ARG A 59 1.50 -4.10 -7.83
C ARG A 59 2.18 -4.16 -6.47
N ASN A 60 3.51 -4.13 -6.46
CA ASN A 60 4.29 -4.08 -5.23
C ASN A 60 4.55 -2.62 -4.84
N TYR A 61 4.31 -2.31 -3.57
CA TYR A 61 4.63 -1.01 -2.98
C TYR A 61 5.32 -1.20 -1.64
N ASP A 62 6.17 -0.26 -1.26
CA ASP A 62 6.80 -0.27 0.05
C ASP A 62 5.74 -0.14 1.14
N ALA A 63 5.93 -0.88 2.23
CA ALA A 63 4.97 -0.89 3.34
C ALA A 63 4.77 0.50 3.97
N GLU A 64 5.76 1.39 3.84
CA GLU A 64 5.65 2.76 4.36
C GLU A 64 4.57 3.59 3.68
N HIS A 65 4.12 3.20 2.48
CA HIS A 65 3.06 3.89 1.75
C HIS A 65 1.66 3.42 2.14
N PHE A 66 1.55 2.50 3.07
CA PHE A 66 0.28 1.93 3.51
C PHE A 66 0.20 1.84 5.03
N LYS A 67 -1.02 1.98 5.55
CA LYS A 67 -1.35 1.64 6.95
C LYS A 67 -2.08 0.31 6.96
N ASP A 68 -1.71 -0.59 7.86
CA ASP A 68 -2.48 -1.80 8.05
C ASP A 68 -3.82 -1.48 8.76
N ILE A 69 -4.73 -2.44 8.77
CA ILE A 69 -6.04 -2.22 9.38
C ILE A 69 -5.96 -1.97 10.89
N GLN A 70 -4.93 -2.51 11.54
CA GLN A 70 -4.70 -2.33 12.96
C GLN A 70 -4.28 -0.89 13.27
N GLU A 71 -3.36 -0.32 12.49
CA GLU A 71 -2.97 1.09 12.61
C GLU A 71 -4.15 2.03 12.38
N VAL A 72 -4.99 1.74 11.40
CA VAL A 72 -6.19 2.55 11.12
C VAL A 72 -7.14 2.53 12.31
N ARG A 73 -7.34 1.38 12.94
CA ARG A 73 -8.19 1.26 14.14
C ARG A 73 -7.62 2.04 15.32
N GLU A 74 -6.31 1.98 15.54
CA GLU A 74 -5.64 2.72 16.61
C GLU A 74 -5.76 4.24 16.41
N ASP A 75 -5.60 4.71 15.16
CA ASP A 75 -5.79 6.13 14.83
C ASP A 75 -7.22 6.59 15.13
N LYS A 76 -8.21 5.79 14.81
CA LYS A 76 -9.61 6.11 15.14
C LYS A 76 -9.87 6.19 16.63
N LEU A 77 -9.29 5.28 17.41
CA LEU A 77 -9.40 5.30 18.86
C LEU A 77 -8.78 6.56 19.44
N LYS A 78 -7.65 7.01 18.92
CA LYS A 78 -7.01 8.26 19.33
C LYS A 78 -7.88 9.48 19.02
N GLU A 79 -8.49 9.52 17.85
CA GLU A 79 -9.40 10.61 17.45
C GLU A 79 -10.61 10.70 18.34
N LEU A 80 -11.09 9.57 18.87
CA LEU A 80 -12.22 9.53 19.79
C LEU A 80 -11.85 9.88 21.22
N GLY A 81 -10.58 10.13 21.49
CA GLY A 81 -10.10 10.52 22.82
C GLY A 81 -10.03 9.38 23.84
N ILE A 82 -9.96 8.17 23.35
CA ILE A 82 -9.93 6.98 24.19
C ILE A 82 -8.49 6.48 24.34
#